data_3dfd795cd9191749bb2294b31dcdc760
#
_entry.id   3dfd795cd9191749bb2294b31dcdc760
#
_cell.length_a   1.000
_cell.length_b   1.000
_cell.length_c   1.000
_cell.angle_alpha   90.00
_cell.angle_beta   90.00
_cell.angle_gamma   90.00
#
_symmetry.space_group_name_H-M   'P 1'
#
loop_
_entity.id
_entity.type
_entity.pdbx_description
1 polymer ?
#
loop_
_entity_poly.entity_id
_entity_poly.type
_entity_poly.pdbx_seq_one_letter_code
_entity_poly.pdbx_strand_id
1 'polypeptide(L)'
;MGVVYYANYFVWLEIARTEFFRSAGISYREVEERGLFMMVVSATCNYKSPARYDDIVVIETWIPELKNSSIKFAHNLYVSENLIATGESVHVFTRKTGKPVRIPQEIRSLQETFTI
;
A
#
# COMPACT_ATOMS: atom_id res chain seq x y z
N MET A 1 -22.62 -10.57 12.97
CA MET A 1 -22.64 -9.28 13.66
C MET A 1 -22.64 -8.08 12.73
N GLY A 2 -22.58 -8.27 11.44
CA GLY A 2 -22.60 -7.20 10.45
C GLY A 2 -21.32 -6.37 10.35
N VAL A 3 -20.26 -6.75 11.06
CA VAL A 3 -18.96 -6.09 10.97
C VAL A 3 -18.04 -6.87 10.05
N VAL A 4 -17.13 -6.16 9.37
CA VAL A 4 -16.17 -6.77 8.47
C VAL A 4 -15.09 -7.49 9.27
N TYR A 5 -14.74 -8.70 8.83
CA TYR A 5 -13.64 -9.45 9.41
C TYR A 5 -12.33 -8.69 9.28
N TYR A 6 -11.58 -8.56 10.37
CA TYR A 6 -10.41 -7.69 10.43
C TYR A 6 -9.33 -8.02 9.40
N ALA A 7 -9.17 -9.28 9.01
CA ALA A 7 -8.16 -9.66 8.02
C ALA A 7 -8.44 -9.10 6.62
N ASN A 8 -9.69 -8.73 6.32
CA ASN A 8 -10.05 -8.12 5.04
C ASN A 8 -9.44 -6.73 4.88
N TYR A 9 -9.08 -6.07 5.97
CA TYR A 9 -8.42 -4.77 5.91
C TYR A 9 -7.08 -4.86 5.17
N PHE A 10 -6.32 -5.94 5.37
CA PHE A 10 -5.07 -6.15 4.66
C PHE A 10 -5.27 -6.34 3.16
N VAL A 11 -6.36 -7.00 2.77
CA VAL A 11 -6.73 -7.13 1.36
C VAL A 11 -7.03 -5.75 0.77
N TRP A 12 -7.74 -4.91 1.48
CA TRP A 12 -8.03 -3.54 1.06
C TRP A 12 -6.76 -2.71 0.89
N LEU A 13 -5.80 -2.85 1.80
CA LEU A 13 -4.54 -2.13 1.70
C LEU A 13 -3.73 -2.58 0.49
N GLU A 14 -3.78 -3.86 0.15
CA GLU A 14 -3.14 -4.40 -1.04
C GLU A 14 -3.78 -3.80 -2.31
N ILE A 15 -5.10 -3.77 -2.36
CA ILE A 15 -5.83 -3.15 -3.46
C ILE A 15 -5.47 -1.67 -3.58
N ALA A 16 -5.39 -0.96 -2.46
CA ALA A 16 -5.06 0.46 -2.43
C ALA A 16 -3.65 0.72 -2.97
N ARG A 17 -2.67 -0.12 -2.63
CA ARG A 17 -1.31 0.01 -3.18
C ARG A 17 -1.30 -0.21 -4.69
N THR A 18 -2.02 -1.22 -5.17
CA THR A 18 -2.11 -1.52 -6.59
C THR A 18 -2.74 -0.35 -7.35
N GLU A 19 -3.82 0.21 -6.82
CA GLU A 19 -4.49 1.37 -7.42
C GLU A 19 -3.61 2.62 -7.37
N PHE A 20 -2.82 2.78 -6.31
CA PHE A 20 -1.87 3.89 -6.20
C PHE A 20 -0.87 3.87 -7.36
N PHE A 21 -0.27 2.72 -7.66
CA PHE A 21 0.62 2.58 -8.80
C PHE A 21 -0.12 2.76 -10.12
N ARG A 22 -1.28 2.15 -10.25
CA ARG A 22 -2.06 2.22 -11.49
C ARG A 22 -2.45 3.67 -11.82
N SER A 23 -2.87 4.44 -10.83
CA SER A 23 -3.26 5.84 -11.03
C SER A 23 -2.07 6.71 -11.45
N ALA A 24 -0.85 6.29 -11.15
CA ALA A 24 0.38 6.96 -11.56
C ALA A 24 0.92 6.45 -12.89
N GLY A 25 0.18 5.58 -13.59
CA GLY A 25 0.59 5.00 -14.86
C GLY A 25 1.59 3.86 -14.74
N ILE A 26 1.75 3.28 -13.55
CA ILE A 26 2.68 2.19 -13.31
C ILE A 26 1.90 0.88 -13.22
N SER A 27 2.22 -0.07 -14.10
CA SER A 27 1.68 -1.42 -14.03
C SER A 27 2.61 -2.28 -13.20
N TYR A 28 2.09 -2.82 -12.10
CA TYR A 28 2.85 -3.75 -11.26
C TYR A 28 3.30 -4.98 -12.04
N ARG A 29 2.46 -5.44 -12.95
CA ARG A 29 2.79 -6.56 -13.85
C ARG A 29 4.02 -6.26 -14.69
N GLU A 30 4.11 -5.04 -15.25
CA GLU A 30 5.28 -4.63 -16.05
C GLU A 30 6.54 -4.56 -15.20
N VAL A 31 6.42 -4.13 -13.95
CA VAL A 31 7.54 -4.11 -13.01
C VAL A 31 8.06 -5.53 -12.78
N GLU A 32 7.15 -6.49 -12.56
CA GLU A 32 7.53 -7.89 -12.40
C GLU A 32 8.14 -8.49 -13.68
N GLU A 33 7.63 -8.11 -14.84
CA GLU A 33 8.19 -8.56 -16.13
C GLU A 33 9.63 -8.07 -16.32
N ARG A 34 10.02 -6.98 -15.69
CA ARG A 34 11.40 -6.49 -15.68
C ARG A 34 12.29 -7.22 -14.65
N GLY A 35 11.73 -8.20 -13.95
CA GLY A 35 12.46 -8.97 -12.95
C GLY A 35 12.57 -8.26 -11.60
N LEU A 36 11.69 -7.32 -11.32
CA LEU A 36 11.67 -6.57 -10.07
C LEU A 36 10.43 -6.97 -9.26
N PHE A 37 10.64 -7.31 -8.00
CA PHE A 37 9.57 -7.79 -7.13
C PHE A 37 9.54 -6.97 -5.86
N MET A 38 8.34 -6.62 -5.41
CA MET A 38 8.13 -5.88 -4.18
C MET A 38 7.70 -6.88 -3.09
N MET A 39 8.64 -7.23 -2.22
CA MET A 39 8.42 -8.23 -1.17
C MET A 39 7.93 -7.57 0.11
N VAL A 40 6.87 -8.09 0.70
CA VAL A 40 6.34 -7.57 1.97
C VAL A 40 7.29 -7.96 3.10
N VAL A 41 7.75 -6.96 3.85
CA VAL A 41 8.58 -7.15 5.04
C VAL A 41 7.74 -7.07 6.30
N SER A 42 6.82 -6.12 6.35
CA SER A 42 5.91 -5.97 7.48
C SER A 42 4.61 -5.31 7.02
N ALA A 43 3.54 -5.58 7.74
CA ALA A 43 2.26 -4.95 7.53
C ALA A 43 1.54 -4.85 8.87
N THR A 44 1.01 -3.66 9.17
CA THR A 44 0.25 -3.41 10.40
C THR A 44 -1.03 -2.68 10.09
N CYS A 45 -2.03 -2.89 10.91
CA CYS A 45 -3.28 -2.18 10.81
C CYS A 45 -3.80 -1.92 12.23
N ASN A 46 -4.11 -0.67 12.52
CA ASN A 46 -4.69 -0.26 13.79
C ASN A 46 -6.16 0.03 13.59
N TYR A 47 -7.00 -0.73 14.27
CA TYR A 47 -8.45 -0.65 14.14
C TYR A 47 -8.99 0.29 15.21
N LYS A 48 -9.75 1.30 14.79
CA LYS A 48 -10.36 2.28 15.70
C LYS A 48 -11.86 2.07 15.83
N SER A 49 -12.51 1.75 14.72
CA SER A 49 -13.94 1.46 14.66
C SER A 49 -14.19 0.40 13.61
N PRO A 50 -15.19 -0.45 13.77
CA PRO A 50 -15.47 -1.49 12.78
C PRO A 50 -16.10 -0.90 11.53
N ALA A 51 -15.71 -1.44 10.37
CA ALA A 51 -16.49 -1.27 9.15
C ALA A 51 -17.62 -2.29 9.17
N ARG A 52 -18.76 -1.93 8.61
CA ARG A 52 -19.92 -2.79 8.55
C ARG A 52 -20.22 -3.17 7.10
N TYR A 53 -20.99 -4.21 6.96
CA TYR A 53 -21.45 -4.63 5.64
C TYR A 53 -22.17 -3.45 4.96
N ASP A 54 -21.92 -3.26 3.69
CA ASP A 54 -22.43 -2.17 2.85
C ASP A 54 -21.81 -0.79 3.11
N ASP A 55 -20.87 -0.66 4.03
CA ASP A 55 -20.11 0.58 4.18
C ASP A 55 -19.22 0.82 2.96
N ILE A 56 -19.13 2.08 2.56
CA ILE A 56 -18.16 2.51 1.56
C ILE A 56 -16.91 2.96 2.30
N VAL A 57 -15.80 2.27 2.08
CA VAL A 57 -14.53 2.58 2.73
C VAL A 57 -13.66 3.37 1.75
N VAL A 58 -13.27 4.57 2.18
CA VAL A 58 -12.35 5.43 1.43
C VAL A 58 -10.96 5.25 2.02
N ILE A 59 -9.98 4.97 1.17
CA ILE A 59 -8.60 4.73 1.61
C ILE A 59 -7.68 5.78 0.99
N GLU A 60 -7.03 6.56 1.85
CA GLU A 60 -5.93 7.44 1.45
C GLU A 60 -4.64 6.65 1.52
N THR A 61 -3.76 6.82 0.54
CA THR A 61 -2.48 6.10 0.47
C THR A 61 -1.38 7.08 0.11
N TRP A 62 -0.26 7.00 0.83
CA TRP A 62 0.93 7.80 0.53
C TRP A 62 2.20 7.06 0.94
N ILE A 63 3.36 7.63 0.57
CA ILE A 63 4.67 7.02 0.84
C ILE A 63 5.42 7.91 1.84
N PRO A 64 5.34 7.62 3.15
CA PRO A 64 6.03 8.43 4.15
C PRO A 64 7.54 8.21 4.18
N GLU A 65 8.03 7.07 3.73
CA GLU A 65 9.44 6.74 3.79
C GLU A 65 9.87 5.95 2.56
N LEU A 66 11.00 6.36 1.99
CA LEU A 66 11.57 5.73 0.82
C LEU A 66 13.10 5.68 1.00
N LYS A 67 13.65 4.47 1.04
CA LYS A 67 15.08 4.22 1.13
C LYS A 67 15.60 3.68 -0.20
N ASN A 68 16.85 3.23 -0.23
CA ASN A 68 17.43 2.73 -1.48
C ASN A 68 16.63 1.56 -2.07
N SER A 69 16.31 0.57 -1.24
CA SER A 69 15.60 -0.64 -1.68
C SER A 69 14.25 -0.84 -1.02
N SER A 70 13.92 -0.06 0.03
CA SER A 70 12.68 -0.25 0.77
C SER A 70 11.74 0.94 0.62
N ILE A 71 10.46 0.64 0.67
CA ILE A 71 9.39 1.62 0.57
C ILE A 71 8.36 1.34 1.66
N LYS A 72 7.90 2.39 2.31
CA LYS A 72 6.80 2.30 3.27
C LYS A 72 5.58 2.98 2.67
N PHE A 73 4.45 2.28 2.70
CA PHE A 73 3.14 2.86 2.41
C PHE A 73 2.41 3.11 3.71
N ALA A 74 1.68 4.19 3.76
CA ALA A 74 0.78 4.50 4.86
C ALA A 74 -0.63 4.70 4.31
N HIS A 75 -1.62 4.35 5.12
CA HIS A 75 -3.01 4.40 4.72
C HIS A 75 -3.87 4.93 5.86
N ASN A 76 -4.86 5.74 5.50
CA ASN A 76 -5.97 6.09 6.38
C ASN A 76 -7.25 5.55 5.75
N LEU A 77 -8.08 4.90 6.56
CA LEU A 77 -9.34 4.31 6.10
C LEU A 77 -10.50 5.04 6.77
N TYR A 78 -11.46 5.46 5.96
CA TYR A 78 -12.61 6.23 6.42
C TYR A 78 -13.91 5.58 6.00
N VAL A 79 -14.90 5.66 6.87
CA VAL A 79 -16.30 5.43 6.52
C VAL A 79 -17.01 6.76 6.80
N SER A 80 -17.65 7.31 5.78
CA SER A 80 -18.14 8.69 5.79
C SER A 80 -16.96 9.61 6.11
N GLU A 81 -16.90 10.41 7.07
CA GLU A 81 -15.76 11.25 7.42
C GLU A 81 -15.01 10.74 8.65
N ASN A 82 -15.36 9.56 9.12
CA ASN A 82 -14.78 8.97 10.33
C ASN A 82 -13.60 8.10 10.02
N LEU A 83 -12.46 8.36 10.65
CA LEU A 83 -11.28 7.51 10.55
C LEU A 83 -11.55 6.22 11.33
N ILE A 84 -11.62 5.10 10.61
CA ILE A 84 -11.92 3.79 11.21
C ILE A 84 -10.68 2.93 11.41
N ALA A 85 -9.61 3.18 10.66
CA ALA A 85 -8.38 2.42 10.77
C ALA A 85 -7.22 3.20 10.16
N THR A 86 -6.01 2.85 10.58
CA THR A 86 -4.76 3.26 9.93
C THR A 86 -3.96 2.03 9.60
N GLY A 87 -3.18 2.09 8.54
CA GLY A 87 -2.37 0.95 8.13
C GLY A 87 -1.00 1.40 7.63
N GLU A 88 -0.03 0.51 7.75
CA GLU A 88 1.30 0.69 7.19
C GLU A 88 1.80 -0.63 6.63
N SER A 89 2.59 -0.56 5.58
CA SER A 89 3.31 -1.73 5.09
C SER A 89 4.68 -1.32 4.59
N VAL A 90 5.65 -2.18 4.83
CA VAL A 90 7.03 -1.99 4.38
C VAL A 90 7.36 -3.08 3.38
N HIS A 91 7.96 -2.69 2.28
CA HIS A 91 8.33 -3.60 1.20
C HIS A 91 9.77 -3.37 0.80
N VAL A 92 10.41 -4.42 0.32
CA VAL A 92 11.76 -4.35 -0.25
C VAL A 92 11.68 -4.77 -1.71
N PHE A 93 12.28 -3.97 -2.59
CA PHE A 93 12.40 -4.33 -3.99
C PHE A 93 13.58 -5.29 -4.17
N THR A 94 13.32 -6.41 -4.81
CA THR A 94 14.32 -7.47 -5.02
C THR A 94 14.28 -7.97 -6.46
N ARG A 95 15.34 -8.66 -6.84
CA ARG A 95 15.33 -9.55 -8.01
C ARG A 95 14.66 -10.87 -7.63
N LYS A 96 14.37 -11.69 -8.61
CA LYS A 96 13.76 -13.01 -8.41
C LYS A 96 14.54 -13.87 -7.40
N THR A 97 15.85 -13.69 -7.31
CA THR A 97 16.71 -14.38 -6.35
C THR A 97 16.56 -13.91 -4.91
N GLY A 98 15.81 -12.82 -4.69
CA GLY A 98 15.65 -12.19 -3.38
C GLY A 98 16.69 -11.11 -3.08
N LYS A 99 17.62 -10.85 -4.01
CA LYS A 99 18.65 -9.82 -3.81
C LYS A 99 18.03 -8.43 -3.86
N PRO A 100 18.19 -7.58 -2.82
CA PRO A 100 17.68 -6.21 -2.84
C PRO A 100 18.28 -5.40 -3.98
N VAL A 101 17.45 -4.54 -4.57
CA VAL A 101 17.85 -3.64 -5.65
C VAL A 101 17.35 -2.23 -5.37
N ARG A 102 17.97 -1.26 -6.01
CA ARG A 102 17.51 0.13 -5.92
C ARG A 102 16.11 0.25 -6.53
N ILE A 103 15.24 0.94 -5.83
CA ILE A 103 13.88 1.21 -6.32
C ILE A 103 13.96 2.05 -7.60
N PRO A 104 13.25 1.64 -8.68
CA PRO A 104 13.24 2.39 -9.93
C PRO A 104 12.85 3.86 -9.76
N GLN A 105 13.41 4.73 -10.58
CA GLN A 105 13.18 6.16 -10.48
C GLN A 105 11.71 6.54 -10.68
N GLU A 106 10.99 5.85 -11.55
CA GLU A 106 9.57 6.12 -11.79
C GLU A 106 8.72 5.88 -10.53
N ILE A 107 9.16 4.96 -9.65
CA ILE A 107 8.49 4.72 -8.38
C ILE A 107 8.98 5.73 -7.34
N ARG A 108 10.28 6.05 -7.33
CA ARG A 108 10.84 7.04 -6.41
C ARG A 108 10.18 8.40 -6.56
N SER A 109 9.87 8.80 -7.78
CA SER A 109 9.26 10.10 -8.04
C SER A 109 7.82 10.20 -7.51
N LEU A 110 7.17 9.08 -7.22
CA LEU A 110 5.80 9.09 -6.67
C LEU A 110 5.75 9.72 -5.27
N GLN A 111 6.80 9.59 -4.48
CA GLN A 111 6.84 10.18 -3.15
C GLN A 111 6.68 11.71 -3.22
N GLU A 112 7.33 12.34 -4.16
CA GLU A 112 7.25 13.80 -4.33
C GLU A 112 5.87 14.25 -4.82
N THR A 113 5.24 13.45 -5.69
CA THR A 113 3.97 13.80 -6.33
C THR A 113 2.77 13.56 -5.41
N PHE A 114 2.77 12.46 -4.64
CA PHE A 114 1.59 11.99 -3.91
C PHE A 114 1.72 12.03 -2.39
N THR A 115 2.83 12.49 -1.84
CA THR A 115 3.00 12.60 -0.39
C THR A 115 2.19 13.81 0.13
N ILE A 116 1.44 13.56 1.17
CA ILE A 116 0.62 14.59 1.85
C ILE A 116 1.49 15.39 2.82
#